data_4f59e27d211a28c02e30f1fe9d1bacbd
#
_entry.id   4f59e27d211a28c02e30f1fe9d1bacbd
#
_cell.length_a   1.000
_cell.length_b   1.000
_cell.length_c   1.000
_cell.angle_alpha   90.00
_cell.angle_beta   90.00
_cell.angle_gamma   90.00
#
_symmetry.space_group_name_H-M   'P 1'
#
loop_
_entity.id
_entity.type
_entity.pdbx_description
1 polymer ?
#
loop_
_entity_poly.entity_id
_entity_poly.type
_entity_poly.pdbx_seq_one_letter_code
_entity_poly.pdbx_strand_id
1 'polypeptide(L)'
;MAPTLNAPEQIYADSKFGDTVFPPFSVDGKTITMTYNTFENRYEAETNHALRHQAAEVFYAELARHRHVTASAYNSRVQQEKIEATLRGYDSVFSFLLADQEVPRELYDRQIDVIMQDLAPIMQKYARLLQRVYGLSSMTSYDLKLELDPSFVSTISYTEAATYIKDGLSILGEDYVQMLSRAFDERWIDYAENVGKCTGAFCAEVYGVHPYILSSFNHRMDEVATLAHELGHAGQSVLTCSAQPYLNKEMSLYMVESPSTTNELIMENYLLQKAGDNKRERRWVLSQMLSKTYYHNFVTHLLEAAYQREVYRIVDRGGSVDADELSGIYRDVLTRFWGDAVEIKDGSTLTWMRQPHYYNGLYSYTYSAGLTVGTQMALRLMASSEVAGKADAASGKACGSKQNEVGQNDRSADENHVGVSDRQTVVHAWRSFLSAGGSLDPIAQAALVGVDITTDKPLKETIAYIGSIVDELVELS
;
A
#
# COMPACT_ATOMS: atom_id res chain seq x y z
N MET A 1 26.47 -5.20 20.97
CA MET A 1 25.01 -5.12 21.27
C MET A 1 24.14 -5.38 20.03
N ALA A 2 24.37 -4.74 18.88
CA ALA A 2 23.52 -4.92 17.69
C ALA A 2 23.22 -6.39 17.29
N PRO A 3 24.16 -7.34 17.26
CA PRO A 3 23.85 -8.73 16.90
C PRO A 3 22.87 -9.40 17.87
N THR A 4 22.89 -9.04 19.16
CA THR A 4 21.99 -9.62 20.16
C THR A 4 20.58 -9.01 20.08
N LEU A 5 20.49 -7.75 19.67
CA LEU A 5 19.21 -7.06 19.51
C LEU A 5 18.44 -7.59 18.28
N ASN A 6 19.16 -8.06 17.25
CA ASN A 6 18.55 -8.62 16.05
C ASN A 6 18.31 -10.15 16.14
N ALA A 7 18.73 -10.80 17.23
CA ALA A 7 18.59 -12.24 17.38
C ALA A 7 17.13 -12.76 17.21
N PRO A 8 16.08 -12.10 17.74
CA PRO A 8 14.70 -12.56 17.53
C PRO A 8 14.31 -12.59 16.05
N GLU A 9 14.64 -11.56 15.29
CA GLU A 9 14.37 -11.49 13.85
C GLU A 9 15.16 -12.55 13.08
N GLN A 10 16.44 -12.76 13.43
CA GLN A 10 17.26 -13.79 12.82
C GLN A 10 16.70 -15.20 13.08
N ILE A 11 16.26 -15.50 14.32
CA ILE A 11 15.61 -16.78 14.65
C ILE A 11 14.35 -16.98 13.79
N TYR A 12 13.54 -15.93 13.64
CA TYR A 12 12.38 -15.96 12.78
C TYR A 12 12.76 -16.25 11.31
N ALA A 13 13.75 -15.54 10.78
CA ALA A 13 14.19 -15.71 9.40
C ALA A 13 14.77 -17.11 9.15
N ASP A 14 15.59 -17.63 10.06
CA ASP A 14 16.16 -18.99 9.96
C ASP A 14 15.06 -20.05 10.00
N SER A 15 14.08 -19.92 10.90
CA SER A 15 12.94 -20.83 10.98
C SER A 15 12.07 -20.77 9.71
N LYS A 16 11.80 -19.56 9.18
CA LYS A 16 10.95 -19.37 8.01
C LYS A 16 11.62 -19.82 6.71
N PHE A 17 12.87 -19.46 6.50
CA PHE A 17 13.56 -19.66 5.23
C PHE A 17 14.54 -20.85 5.22
N GLY A 18 15.05 -21.22 6.41
CA GLY A 18 16.00 -22.33 6.56
C GLY A 18 15.32 -23.68 6.83
N ASP A 19 14.37 -23.72 7.76
CA ASP A 19 13.82 -24.95 8.29
C ASP A 19 12.47 -25.37 7.68
N THR A 20 11.72 -24.41 7.08
CA THR A 20 10.38 -24.69 6.54
C THR A 20 10.46 -25.44 5.22
N VAL A 21 9.98 -26.69 5.19
CA VAL A 21 9.96 -27.55 4.00
C VAL A 21 8.54 -28.13 3.82
N PHE A 22 7.89 -27.77 2.73
CA PHE A 22 6.53 -28.21 2.45
C PHE A 22 6.53 -29.62 1.85
N PRO A 23 5.75 -30.56 2.41
CA PRO A 23 5.61 -31.89 1.84
C PRO A 23 4.86 -31.81 0.49
N PRO A 24 5.18 -32.68 -0.48
CA PRO A 24 4.39 -32.80 -1.69
C PRO A 24 2.97 -33.28 -1.36
N PHE A 25 1.98 -32.79 -2.11
CA PHE A 25 0.58 -33.18 -1.97
C PHE A 25 -0.04 -33.52 -3.33
N SER A 26 -1.24 -34.10 -3.34
CA SER A 26 -1.87 -34.53 -4.59
C SER A 26 -3.26 -33.93 -4.74
N VAL A 27 -3.54 -33.38 -5.93
CA VAL A 27 -4.87 -32.91 -6.34
C VAL A 27 -5.15 -33.45 -7.73
N ASP A 28 -6.33 -34.03 -7.95
CA ASP A 28 -6.76 -34.60 -9.22
C ASP A 28 -5.74 -35.58 -9.84
N GLY A 29 -5.09 -36.39 -8.98
CA GLY A 29 -4.09 -37.39 -9.38
C GLY A 29 -2.73 -36.82 -9.80
N LYS A 30 -2.51 -35.51 -9.66
CA LYS A 30 -1.23 -34.85 -9.91
C LYS A 30 -0.50 -34.55 -8.61
N THR A 31 0.77 -34.92 -8.53
CA THR A 31 1.63 -34.52 -7.41
C THR A 31 2.10 -33.07 -7.58
N ILE A 32 1.91 -32.27 -6.56
CA ILE A 32 2.28 -30.85 -6.49
C ILE A 32 3.42 -30.71 -5.49
N THR A 33 4.47 -30.02 -5.89
CA THR A 33 5.53 -29.52 -5.01
C THR A 33 5.35 -28.03 -4.80
N MET A 34 5.55 -27.56 -3.58
CA MET A 34 5.32 -26.17 -3.20
C MET A 34 6.51 -25.64 -2.40
N THR A 35 6.84 -24.39 -2.64
CA THR A 35 7.75 -23.58 -1.83
C THR A 35 6.96 -22.43 -1.21
N TYR A 36 7.55 -21.72 -0.26
CA TYR A 36 6.94 -20.53 0.33
C TYR A 36 6.53 -19.52 -0.76
N ASN A 37 7.46 -19.17 -1.66
CA ASN A 37 7.22 -18.22 -2.75
C ASN A 37 6.17 -18.72 -3.76
N THR A 38 6.15 -20.02 -4.10
CA THR A 38 5.12 -20.53 -5.01
C THR A 38 3.73 -20.55 -4.37
N PHE A 39 3.62 -20.67 -3.05
CA PHE A 39 2.35 -20.48 -2.37
C PHE A 39 1.86 -19.04 -2.51
N GLU A 40 2.66 -18.07 -2.12
CA GLU A 40 2.28 -16.65 -2.14
C GLU A 40 2.01 -16.12 -3.56
N ASN A 41 2.88 -16.46 -4.53
CA ASN A 41 2.81 -15.88 -5.87
C ASN A 41 1.86 -16.64 -6.82
N ARG A 42 1.39 -17.84 -6.45
CA ARG A 42 0.57 -18.66 -7.33
C ARG A 42 -0.63 -19.29 -6.64
N TYR A 43 -0.42 -20.08 -5.56
CA TYR A 43 -1.48 -20.93 -5.05
C TYR A 43 -2.52 -20.18 -4.21
N GLU A 44 -2.19 -19.02 -3.64
CA GLU A 44 -3.18 -18.16 -2.96
C GLU A 44 -4.23 -17.61 -3.92
N ALA A 45 -3.88 -17.38 -5.20
CA ALA A 45 -4.77 -16.88 -6.24
C ALA A 45 -5.22 -17.98 -7.23
N GLU A 46 -4.91 -19.27 -6.97
CA GLU A 46 -5.25 -20.36 -7.87
C GLU A 46 -6.76 -20.48 -8.07
N THR A 47 -7.20 -20.52 -9.32
CA THR A 47 -8.63 -20.57 -9.68
C THR A 47 -9.28 -21.92 -9.38
N ASN A 48 -8.51 -23.01 -9.44
CA ASN A 48 -8.98 -24.33 -9.01
C ASN A 48 -9.15 -24.37 -7.49
N HIS A 49 -10.40 -24.38 -7.04
CA HIS A 49 -10.75 -24.35 -5.62
C HIS A 49 -10.08 -25.48 -4.80
N ALA A 50 -10.10 -26.72 -5.32
CA ALA A 50 -9.51 -27.87 -4.61
C ALA A 50 -7.99 -27.70 -4.45
N LEU A 51 -7.31 -27.23 -5.50
CA LEU A 51 -5.87 -26.98 -5.48
C LEU A 51 -5.52 -25.84 -4.53
N ARG A 52 -6.24 -24.70 -4.59
CA ARG A 52 -6.03 -23.57 -3.71
C ARG A 52 -6.18 -23.94 -2.23
N HIS A 53 -7.30 -24.61 -1.89
CA HIS A 53 -7.56 -25.00 -0.51
C HIS A 53 -6.57 -26.05 -0.01
N GLN A 54 -6.25 -27.07 -0.80
CA GLN A 54 -5.28 -28.08 -0.40
C GLN A 54 -3.87 -27.48 -0.22
N ALA A 55 -3.47 -26.55 -1.10
CA ALA A 55 -2.21 -25.82 -0.96
C ALA A 55 -2.17 -25.01 0.34
N ALA A 56 -3.27 -24.29 0.67
CA ALA A 56 -3.38 -23.55 1.92
C ALA A 56 -3.30 -24.45 3.15
N GLU A 57 -4.02 -25.58 3.15
CA GLU A 57 -3.94 -26.53 4.26
C GLU A 57 -2.53 -27.08 4.48
N VAL A 58 -1.82 -27.47 3.40
CA VAL A 58 -0.44 -27.95 3.49
C VAL A 58 0.50 -26.84 3.98
N PHE A 59 0.30 -25.62 3.46
CA PHE A 59 1.11 -24.46 3.84
C PHE A 59 0.99 -24.15 5.33
N TYR A 60 -0.21 -23.99 5.82
CA TYR A 60 -0.44 -23.64 7.22
C TYR A 60 -0.17 -24.80 8.18
N ALA A 61 -0.35 -26.05 7.76
CA ALA A 61 0.06 -27.19 8.56
C ALA A 61 1.58 -27.23 8.79
N GLU A 62 2.38 -26.87 7.79
CA GLU A 62 3.82 -26.75 7.97
C GLU A 62 4.21 -25.56 8.84
N LEU A 63 3.60 -24.38 8.66
CA LEU A 63 3.82 -23.23 9.56
C LEU A 63 3.50 -23.58 11.01
N ALA A 64 2.40 -24.31 11.26
CA ALA A 64 2.00 -24.71 12.61
C ALA A 64 3.09 -25.52 13.36
N ARG A 65 3.96 -26.24 12.66
CA ARG A 65 5.08 -26.97 13.26
C ARG A 65 6.14 -26.05 13.88
N HIS A 66 6.27 -24.85 13.35
CA HIS A 66 7.22 -23.83 13.77
C HIS A 66 6.62 -22.77 14.72
N ARG A 67 5.32 -22.89 15.07
CA ARG A 67 4.58 -21.84 15.80
C ARG A 67 5.21 -21.45 17.14
N HIS A 68 5.77 -22.40 17.89
CA HIS A 68 6.33 -22.12 19.21
C HIS A 68 7.67 -21.37 19.14
N VAL A 69 8.54 -21.72 18.18
CA VAL A 69 9.81 -21.00 18.00
C VAL A 69 9.56 -19.60 17.48
N THR A 70 8.64 -19.44 16.53
CA THR A 70 8.25 -18.12 15.99
C THR A 70 7.60 -17.24 17.07
N ALA A 71 6.71 -17.81 17.90
CA ALA A 71 6.09 -17.10 19.02
C ALA A 71 7.13 -16.65 20.06
N SER A 72 8.08 -17.53 20.39
CA SER A 72 9.16 -17.20 21.33
C SER A 72 10.05 -16.09 20.78
N ALA A 73 10.38 -16.12 19.49
CA ALA A 73 11.15 -15.07 18.83
C ALA A 73 10.39 -13.74 18.86
N TYR A 74 9.12 -13.74 18.48
CA TYR A 74 8.29 -12.53 18.47
C TYR A 74 8.07 -11.96 19.89
N ASN A 75 7.71 -12.83 20.86
CA ASN A 75 7.61 -12.39 22.25
C ASN A 75 8.92 -11.78 22.78
N SER A 76 10.07 -12.36 22.41
CA SER A 76 11.38 -11.81 22.79
C SER A 76 11.59 -10.42 22.21
N ARG A 77 11.16 -10.18 20.96
CA ARG A 77 11.25 -8.86 20.31
C ARG A 77 10.40 -7.82 21.03
N VAL A 78 9.12 -8.09 21.25
CA VAL A 78 8.22 -7.12 21.88
C VAL A 78 8.57 -6.84 23.35
N GLN A 79 9.10 -7.85 24.07
CA GLN A 79 9.63 -7.66 25.44
C GLN A 79 10.90 -6.80 25.44
N GLN A 80 11.80 -7.01 24.47
CA GLN A 80 12.99 -6.19 24.28
C GLN A 80 12.63 -4.72 24.06
N GLU A 81 11.67 -4.43 23.18
CA GLU A 81 11.20 -3.07 22.92
C GLU A 81 10.54 -2.45 24.16
N LYS A 82 9.80 -3.24 24.96
CA LYS A 82 9.26 -2.77 26.25
C LYS A 82 10.36 -2.43 27.25
N ILE A 83 11.40 -3.27 27.34
CA ILE A 83 12.55 -3.01 28.21
C ILE A 83 13.27 -1.74 27.77
N GLU A 84 13.50 -1.57 26.47
CA GLU A 84 14.16 -0.39 25.90
C GLU A 84 13.34 0.89 26.17
N ALA A 85 12.03 0.86 25.94
CA ALA A 85 11.12 1.95 26.26
C ALA A 85 11.24 2.36 27.74
N THR A 86 11.24 1.38 28.64
CA THR A 86 11.36 1.61 30.09
C THR A 86 12.72 2.22 30.45
N LEU A 87 13.82 1.68 29.90
CA LEU A 87 15.16 2.18 30.14
C LEU A 87 15.40 3.61 29.62
N ARG A 88 14.71 3.98 28.53
CA ARG A 88 14.73 5.32 27.95
C ARG A 88 13.75 6.29 28.61
N GLY A 89 12.96 5.83 29.60
CA GLY A 89 12.03 6.66 30.35
C GLY A 89 10.69 6.95 29.66
N TYR A 90 10.29 6.14 28.69
CA TYR A 90 8.98 6.26 28.07
C TYR A 90 7.90 5.56 28.93
N ASP A 91 6.71 6.15 28.98
CA ASP A 91 5.57 5.62 29.74
C ASP A 91 5.00 4.32 29.15
N SER A 92 5.16 4.11 27.84
CA SER A 92 4.67 2.94 27.13
C SER A 92 5.60 2.54 25.97
N VAL A 93 5.49 1.30 25.52
CA VAL A 93 6.18 0.85 24.31
C VAL A 93 5.69 1.60 23.08
N PHE A 94 4.41 1.98 23.05
CA PHE A 94 3.86 2.78 21.95
C PHE A 94 4.49 4.17 21.88
N SER A 95 4.61 4.86 23.03
CA SER A 95 5.23 6.19 23.07
C SER A 95 6.68 6.15 22.59
N PHE A 96 7.40 5.08 22.91
CA PHE A 96 8.76 4.85 22.44
C PHE A 96 8.82 4.64 20.92
N LEU A 97 8.04 3.69 20.39
CA LEU A 97 8.08 3.33 18.96
C LEU A 97 7.52 4.43 18.05
N LEU A 98 6.53 5.19 18.50
CA LEU A 98 5.95 6.30 17.74
C LEU A 98 6.81 7.57 17.82
N ALA A 99 7.69 7.70 18.81
CA ALA A 99 8.58 8.85 18.91
C ALA A 99 9.54 8.94 17.72
N ASP A 100 10.08 7.80 17.26
CA ASP A 100 10.97 7.75 16.08
C ASP A 100 10.23 8.10 14.78
N GLN A 101 8.92 7.94 14.77
CA GLN A 101 8.06 8.29 13.63
C GLN A 101 7.49 9.71 13.73
N GLU A 102 7.69 10.38 14.86
CA GLU A 102 7.16 11.71 15.18
C GLU A 102 5.62 11.78 15.12
N VAL A 103 4.95 10.69 15.54
CA VAL A 103 3.50 10.51 15.44
C VAL A 103 2.87 10.40 16.83
N PRO A 104 1.83 11.19 17.16
CA PRO A 104 1.09 11.04 18.40
C PRO A 104 0.26 9.75 18.41
N ARG A 105 0.08 9.17 19.61
CA ARG A 105 -0.65 7.92 19.82
C ARG A 105 -2.08 7.95 19.26
N GLU A 106 -2.75 9.07 19.38
CA GLU A 106 -4.13 9.27 18.92
C GLU A 106 -4.25 9.10 17.42
N LEU A 107 -3.23 9.51 16.66
CA LEU A 107 -3.19 9.34 15.21
C LEU A 107 -3.06 7.86 14.83
N TYR A 108 -2.17 7.14 15.51
CA TYR A 108 -1.99 5.69 15.33
C TYR A 108 -3.27 4.90 15.65
N ASP A 109 -3.88 5.16 16.81
CA ASP A 109 -5.10 4.45 17.20
C ASP A 109 -6.27 4.77 16.26
N ARG A 110 -6.44 6.05 15.86
CA ARG A 110 -7.48 6.47 14.92
C ARG A 110 -7.32 5.82 13.55
N GLN A 111 -6.09 5.71 13.02
CA GLN A 111 -5.81 5.03 11.76
C GLN A 111 -6.38 3.61 11.76
N ILE A 112 -6.11 2.86 12.82
CA ILE A 112 -6.58 1.49 12.95
C ILE A 112 -8.09 1.45 13.16
N ASP A 113 -8.64 2.24 14.07
CA ASP A 113 -10.04 2.16 14.48
C ASP A 113 -10.98 2.56 13.34
N VAL A 114 -10.70 3.66 12.63
CA VAL A 114 -11.51 4.13 11.51
C VAL A 114 -11.52 3.11 10.37
N ILE A 115 -10.35 2.58 9.99
CA ILE A 115 -10.28 1.61 8.90
C ILE A 115 -10.98 0.29 9.29
N MET A 116 -10.72 -0.22 10.50
CA MET A 116 -11.39 -1.43 11.00
C MET A 116 -12.92 -1.31 11.04
N GLN A 117 -13.44 -0.10 11.27
CA GLN A 117 -14.88 0.15 11.35
C GLN A 117 -15.50 0.45 9.99
N ASP A 118 -14.93 1.39 9.24
CA ASP A 118 -15.59 2.01 8.08
C ASP A 118 -15.24 1.27 6.76
N LEU A 119 -14.04 0.64 6.66
CA LEU A 119 -13.66 -0.13 5.48
C LEU A 119 -14.20 -1.56 5.50
N ALA A 120 -14.37 -2.18 6.66
CA ALA A 120 -14.81 -3.56 6.78
C ALA A 120 -16.08 -3.88 5.96
N PRO A 121 -17.19 -3.12 6.03
CA PRO A 121 -18.38 -3.41 5.24
C PRO A 121 -18.15 -3.30 3.73
N ILE A 122 -17.25 -2.43 3.27
CA ILE A 122 -16.88 -2.28 1.86
C ILE A 122 -16.13 -3.53 1.38
N MET A 123 -15.14 -4.00 2.16
CA MET A 123 -14.38 -5.19 1.81
C MET A 123 -15.20 -6.48 1.95
N GLN A 124 -16.16 -6.54 2.86
CA GLN A 124 -17.14 -7.62 2.92
C GLN A 124 -18.02 -7.65 1.65
N LYS A 125 -18.41 -6.49 1.11
CA LYS A 125 -19.11 -6.40 -0.18
C LYS A 125 -18.24 -6.93 -1.33
N TYR A 126 -16.94 -6.61 -1.34
CA TYR A 126 -15.99 -7.14 -2.32
C TYR A 126 -15.81 -8.66 -2.18
N ALA A 127 -15.70 -9.20 -0.97
CA ALA A 127 -15.63 -10.64 -0.75
C ALA A 127 -16.89 -11.38 -1.28
N ARG A 128 -18.07 -10.81 -1.07
CA ARG A 128 -19.34 -11.34 -1.64
C ARG A 128 -19.37 -11.22 -3.17
N LEU A 129 -18.72 -10.23 -3.77
CA LEU A 129 -18.55 -10.14 -5.22
C LEU A 129 -17.69 -11.29 -5.74
N LEU A 130 -16.52 -11.55 -5.13
CA LEU A 130 -15.66 -12.68 -5.47
C LEU A 130 -16.40 -14.01 -5.34
N GLN A 131 -17.15 -14.20 -4.25
CA GLN A 131 -17.98 -15.38 -4.03
C GLN A 131 -18.95 -15.64 -5.19
N ARG A 132 -19.63 -14.59 -5.66
CA ARG A 132 -20.57 -14.68 -6.80
C ARG A 132 -19.86 -15.01 -8.11
N VAL A 133 -18.76 -14.30 -8.41
CA VAL A 133 -18.02 -14.48 -9.67
C VAL A 133 -17.48 -15.90 -9.81
N TYR A 134 -17.03 -16.49 -8.71
CA TYR A 134 -16.51 -17.87 -8.69
C TYR A 134 -17.57 -18.93 -8.36
N GLY A 135 -18.82 -18.55 -8.07
CA GLY A 135 -19.90 -19.49 -7.73
C GLY A 135 -19.60 -20.31 -6.49
N LEU A 136 -18.88 -19.73 -5.51
CA LEU A 136 -18.51 -20.42 -4.28
C LEU A 136 -19.73 -20.57 -3.36
N SER A 137 -19.89 -21.75 -2.75
CA SER A 137 -20.95 -22.00 -1.76
C SER A 137 -20.76 -21.18 -0.48
N SER A 138 -19.50 -20.95 -0.08
CA SER A 138 -19.09 -20.06 1.00
C SER A 138 -17.78 -19.39 0.62
N MET A 139 -17.57 -18.16 1.09
CA MET A 139 -16.30 -17.45 0.98
C MET A 139 -15.47 -17.75 2.21
N THR A 140 -14.24 -18.17 2.02
CA THR A 140 -13.32 -18.46 3.12
C THR A 140 -12.10 -17.56 3.06
N SER A 141 -11.34 -17.48 4.14
CA SER A 141 -10.10 -16.71 4.18
C SER A 141 -9.02 -17.18 3.18
N TYR A 142 -9.14 -18.42 2.67
CA TYR A 142 -8.27 -18.93 1.60
C TYR A 142 -8.66 -18.46 0.19
N ASP A 143 -9.81 -17.79 0.07
CA ASP A 143 -10.34 -17.34 -1.23
C ASP A 143 -10.12 -15.84 -1.49
N LEU A 144 -9.58 -15.11 -0.49
CA LEU A 144 -9.51 -13.64 -0.51
C LEU A 144 -8.51 -13.06 -1.53
N LYS A 145 -7.61 -13.88 -2.06
CA LYS A 145 -6.62 -13.46 -3.06
C LYS A 145 -7.04 -13.77 -4.51
N LEU A 146 -8.27 -14.25 -4.71
CA LEU A 146 -8.82 -14.48 -6.05
C LEU A 146 -8.92 -13.16 -6.84
N GLU A 147 -8.55 -13.20 -8.13
CA GLU A 147 -8.66 -12.08 -9.04
C GLU A 147 -10.01 -12.09 -9.78
N LEU A 148 -10.62 -10.93 -10.03
CA LEU A 148 -11.92 -10.86 -10.70
C LEU A 148 -11.89 -11.32 -12.16
N ASP A 149 -10.77 -11.17 -12.86
CA ASP A 149 -10.58 -11.66 -14.24
C ASP A 149 -9.16 -12.20 -14.45
N PRO A 150 -8.85 -13.40 -13.93
CA PRO A 150 -7.51 -14.00 -14.04
C PRO A 150 -7.15 -14.36 -15.50
N SER A 151 -8.13 -14.35 -16.41
CA SER A 151 -7.90 -14.59 -17.84
C SER A 151 -7.53 -13.33 -18.63
N PHE A 152 -7.64 -12.15 -18.03
CA PHE A 152 -7.19 -10.92 -18.67
C PHE A 152 -5.67 -10.78 -18.47
N VAL A 153 -4.95 -11.02 -19.55
CA VAL A 153 -3.49 -10.85 -19.58
C VAL A 153 -3.17 -9.72 -20.54
N SER A 154 -2.62 -8.65 -20.03
CA SER A 154 -2.06 -7.56 -20.82
C SER A 154 -0.55 -7.56 -20.68
N THR A 155 0.16 -7.64 -21.81
CA THR A 155 1.62 -7.65 -21.86
C THR A 155 2.15 -6.32 -22.36
N ILE A 156 3.32 -5.93 -21.86
CA ILE A 156 3.99 -4.69 -22.22
C ILE A 156 5.50 -4.89 -22.22
N SER A 157 6.21 -4.32 -23.16
CA SER A 157 7.66 -4.29 -23.12
C SER A 157 8.15 -3.23 -22.12
N TYR A 158 9.37 -3.37 -21.61
CA TYR A 158 9.98 -2.39 -20.73
C TYR A 158 10.04 -0.96 -21.34
N THR A 159 10.31 -0.86 -22.64
CA THR A 159 10.34 0.43 -23.36
C THR A 159 8.95 1.06 -23.49
N GLU A 160 7.91 0.26 -23.72
CA GLU A 160 6.54 0.76 -23.72
C GLU A 160 6.10 1.16 -22.33
N ALA A 161 6.46 0.40 -21.28
CA ALA A 161 6.20 0.75 -19.89
C ALA A 161 6.81 2.10 -19.53
N ALA A 162 8.06 2.37 -19.96
CA ALA A 162 8.69 3.67 -19.77
C ALA A 162 7.90 4.82 -20.41
N THR A 163 7.32 4.59 -21.59
CA THR A 163 6.47 5.58 -22.27
C THR A 163 5.16 5.79 -21.52
N TYR A 164 4.48 4.71 -21.12
CA TYR A 164 3.24 4.79 -20.34
C TYR A 164 3.45 5.55 -19.01
N ILE A 165 4.55 5.28 -18.31
CA ILE A 165 4.86 5.95 -17.04
C ILE A 165 5.13 7.44 -17.24
N LYS A 166 5.92 7.82 -18.25
CA LYS A 166 6.18 9.21 -18.56
C LYS A 166 4.91 9.98 -18.96
N ASP A 167 4.05 9.35 -19.76
CA ASP A 167 2.79 9.95 -20.18
C ASP A 167 1.83 10.11 -18.98
N GLY A 168 1.63 9.07 -18.19
CA GLY A 168 0.73 9.08 -17.04
C GLY A 168 1.18 10.06 -15.96
N LEU A 169 2.47 10.07 -15.64
CA LEU A 169 3.04 10.95 -14.62
C LEU A 169 3.36 12.37 -15.11
N SER A 170 3.06 12.71 -16.40
CA SER A 170 3.25 14.06 -16.94
C SER A 170 2.43 15.13 -16.21
N ILE A 171 1.39 14.73 -15.50
CA ILE A 171 0.60 15.60 -14.63
C ILE A 171 1.45 16.27 -13.54
N LEU A 172 2.57 15.65 -13.13
CA LEU A 172 3.50 16.13 -12.11
C LEU A 172 4.48 17.19 -12.63
N GLY A 173 4.43 17.52 -13.92
CA GLY A 173 5.21 18.55 -14.57
C GLY A 173 6.44 18.06 -15.32
N GLU A 174 6.98 18.93 -16.17
CA GLU A 174 8.05 18.60 -17.13
C GLU A 174 9.35 18.14 -16.44
N ASP A 175 9.76 18.80 -15.35
CA ASP A 175 10.98 18.44 -14.61
C ASP A 175 10.87 17.03 -14.01
N TYR A 176 9.67 16.62 -13.58
CA TYR A 176 9.45 15.26 -13.09
C TYR A 176 9.59 14.24 -14.24
N VAL A 177 9.03 14.53 -15.40
CA VAL A 177 9.20 13.70 -16.61
C VAL A 177 10.66 13.64 -17.06
N GLN A 178 11.43 14.71 -16.92
CA GLN A 178 12.87 14.71 -17.20
C GLN A 178 13.61 13.79 -16.22
N MET A 179 13.28 13.84 -14.94
CA MET A 179 13.84 12.93 -13.93
C MET A 179 13.51 11.46 -14.27
N LEU A 180 12.25 11.15 -14.63
CA LEU A 180 11.86 9.83 -15.09
C LEU A 180 12.67 9.38 -16.32
N SER A 181 12.85 10.27 -17.31
CA SER A 181 13.65 9.96 -18.50
C SER A 181 15.08 9.59 -18.14
N ARG A 182 15.70 10.35 -17.24
CA ARG A 182 17.05 10.03 -16.73
C ARG A 182 17.08 8.65 -16.02
N ALA A 183 16.05 8.32 -15.23
CA ALA A 183 16.00 7.03 -14.54
C ALA A 183 16.06 5.84 -15.53
N PHE A 184 15.37 5.96 -16.66
CA PHE A 184 15.39 4.94 -17.71
C PHE A 184 16.68 4.98 -18.54
N ASP A 185 17.14 6.17 -18.95
CA ASP A 185 18.26 6.35 -19.90
C ASP A 185 19.64 6.16 -19.21
N GLU A 186 19.77 6.60 -17.95
CA GLU A 186 21.00 6.52 -17.15
C GLU A 186 21.10 5.21 -16.34
N ARG A 187 20.17 4.26 -16.55
CA ARG A 187 20.19 2.91 -15.97
C ARG A 187 20.12 2.89 -14.44
N TRP A 188 19.21 3.70 -13.85
CA TRP A 188 18.95 3.64 -12.42
C TRP A 188 18.20 2.37 -12.01
N ILE A 189 17.60 1.67 -13.01
CA ILE A 189 16.68 0.56 -12.81
C ILE A 189 17.33 -0.75 -13.28
N ASP A 190 17.57 -1.65 -12.34
CA ASP A 190 17.89 -3.05 -12.63
C ASP A 190 16.56 -3.82 -12.73
N TYR A 191 16.05 -3.98 -13.96
CA TYR A 191 14.71 -4.55 -14.22
C TYR A 191 14.72 -6.00 -14.69
N ALA A 192 15.85 -6.52 -15.18
CA ALA A 192 15.88 -7.85 -15.80
C ALA A 192 15.81 -8.96 -14.75
N GLU A 193 15.00 -9.99 -15.01
CA GLU A 193 15.04 -11.21 -14.21
C GLU A 193 16.35 -11.95 -14.35
N ASN A 194 16.91 -12.39 -13.24
CA ASN A 194 18.15 -13.17 -13.18
C ASN A 194 18.06 -14.26 -12.11
N VAL A 195 18.80 -15.34 -12.30
CA VAL A 195 18.94 -16.40 -11.30
C VAL A 195 19.57 -15.82 -10.03
N GLY A 196 18.91 -16.02 -8.90
CA GLY A 196 19.36 -15.53 -7.59
C GLY A 196 18.98 -14.08 -7.28
N LYS A 197 18.28 -13.38 -8.18
CA LYS A 197 17.71 -12.05 -7.91
C LYS A 197 16.52 -12.18 -6.97
N CYS A 198 16.41 -11.28 -6.00
CA CYS A 198 15.27 -11.23 -5.09
C CYS A 198 13.97 -10.93 -5.86
N THR A 199 12.86 -11.49 -5.39
CA THR A 199 11.51 -11.14 -5.86
C THR A 199 11.08 -9.78 -5.31
N GLY A 200 10.09 -9.14 -5.96
CA GLY A 200 9.60 -7.82 -5.59
C GLY A 200 10.39 -6.69 -6.24
N ALA A 201 10.18 -5.49 -5.72
CA ALA A 201 10.88 -4.28 -6.12
C ALA A 201 11.24 -3.45 -4.88
N PHE A 202 12.25 -2.61 -5.00
CA PHE A 202 12.58 -1.60 -4.01
C PHE A 202 13.42 -0.48 -4.62
N CYS A 203 13.34 0.71 -4.04
CA CYS A 203 14.19 1.84 -4.34
C CYS A 203 15.18 2.08 -3.20
N ALA A 204 16.48 2.09 -3.52
CA ALA A 204 17.56 2.38 -2.58
C ALA A 204 18.03 3.82 -2.77
N GLU A 205 17.92 4.63 -1.72
CA GLU A 205 18.41 5.99 -1.70
C GLU A 205 19.89 6.05 -1.36
N VAL A 206 20.65 6.81 -2.12
CA VAL A 206 22.06 7.14 -1.83
C VAL A 206 22.23 8.66 -1.93
N TYR A 207 22.47 9.30 -0.79
CA TYR A 207 22.60 10.76 -0.75
C TYR A 207 23.78 11.26 -1.59
N GLY A 208 23.51 12.25 -2.44
CA GLY A 208 24.50 12.89 -3.31
C GLY A 208 24.73 12.18 -4.65
N VAL A 209 24.05 11.07 -4.90
CA VAL A 209 23.98 10.40 -6.20
C VAL A 209 22.50 10.10 -6.54
N HIS A 210 22.24 9.50 -7.69
CA HIS A 210 20.87 9.08 -8.03
C HIS A 210 20.43 7.84 -7.20
N PRO A 211 19.13 7.64 -6.98
CA PRO A 211 18.64 6.41 -6.39
C PRO A 211 18.81 5.21 -7.33
N TYR A 212 18.76 4.01 -6.75
CA TYR A 212 18.84 2.75 -7.48
C TYR A 212 17.57 1.94 -7.26
N ILE A 213 16.94 1.51 -8.34
CA ILE A 213 15.73 0.69 -8.31
C ILE A 213 16.09 -0.74 -8.71
N LEU A 214 15.72 -1.71 -7.87
CA LEU A 214 15.71 -3.12 -8.24
C LEU A 214 14.26 -3.53 -8.48
N SER A 215 14.00 -4.18 -9.61
CA SER A 215 12.71 -4.75 -9.96
C SER A 215 12.91 -6.04 -10.75
N SER A 216 11.96 -6.97 -10.68
CA SER A 216 11.93 -8.18 -11.51
C SER A 216 10.77 -8.04 -12.50
N PHE A 217 10.97 -7.25 -13.56
CA PHE A 217 9.94 -6.89 -14.54
C PHE A 217 9.59 -8.08 -15.43
N ASN A 218 8.36 -8.58 -15.30
CA ASN A 218 7.87 -9.80 -15.94
C ASN A 218 7.08 -9.56 -17.24
N HIS A 219 7.14 -8.36 -17.81
CA HIS A 219 6.44 -7.95 -19.02
C HIS A 219 4.91 -7.95 -18.93
N ARG A 220 4.34 -7.82 -17.75
CA ARG A 220 2.90 -7.67 -17.53
C ARG A 220 2.55 -6.21 -17.25
N MET A 221 1.33 -5.82 -17.59
CA MET A 221 0.86 -4.44 -17.42
C MET A 221 0.75 -4.04 -15.93
N ASP A 222 0.50 -4.98 -15.03
CA ASP A 222 0.48 -4.74 -13.58
C ASP A 222 1.85 -4.28 -13.04
N GLU A 223 2.96 -4.69 -13.68
CA GLU A 223 4.30 -4.22 -13.32
C GLU A 223 4.56 -2.73 -13.65
N VAL A 224 3.74 -2.12 -14.48
CA VAL A 224 3.82 -0.67 -14.74
C VAL A 224 3.49 0.12 -13.48
N ALA A 225 2.50 -0.32 -12.70
CA ALA A 225 2.16 0.30 -11.41
C ALA A 225 3.28 0.11 -10.38
N THR A 226 3.86 -1.10 -10.29
CA THR A 226 5.03 -1.38 -9.42
C THR A 226 6.21 -0.48 -9.78
N LEU A 227 6.53 -0.36 -11.07
CA LEU A 227 7.64 0.47 -11.51
C LEU A 227 7.37 1.97 -11.26
N ALA A 228 6.12 2.44 -11.43
CA ALA A 228 5.72 3.80 -11.10
C ALA A 228 5.83 4.07 -9.59
N HIS A 229 5.51 3.07 -8.75
CA HIS A 229 5.69 3.10 -7.30
C HIS A 229 7.16 3.37 -6.94
N GLU A 230 8.07 2.54 -7.43
CA GLU A 230 9.51 2.71 -7.15
C GLU A 230 10.06 4.05 -7.67
N LEU A 231 9.56 4.51 -8.81
CA LEU A 231 9.89 5.83 -9.34
C LEU A 231 9.32 6.98 -8.49
N GLY A 232 8.28 6.73 -7.69
CA GLY A 232 7.79 7.68 -6.69
C GLY A 232 8.80 7.90 -5.58
N HIS A 233 9.36 6.83 -5.03
CA HIS A 233 10.48 6.91 -4.08
C HIS A 233 11.72 7.57 -4.70
N ALA A 234 12.04 7.22 -5.94
CA ALA A 234 13.16 7.84 -6.65
C ALA A 234 12.97 9.36 -6.84
N GLY A 235 11.77 9.80 -7.20
CA GLY A 235 11.42 11.20 -7.32
C GLY A 235 11.54 11.96 -5.99
N GLN A 236 11.05 11.36 -4.91
CA GLN A 236 11.21 11.90 -3.57
C GLN A 236 12.68 12.01 -3.19
N SER A 237 13.47 10.96 -3.37
CA SER A 237 14.91 10.94 -3.06
C SER A 237 15.66 12.06 -3.81
N VAL A 238 15.44 12.20 -5.13
CA VAL A 238 16.08 13.24 -5.94
C VAL A 238 15.75 14.64 -5.43
N LEU A 239 14.46 14.91 -5.13
CA LEU A 239 14.01 16.22 -4.66
C LEU A 239 14.49 16.53 -3.25
N THR A 240 14.42 15.54 -2.35
CA THR A 240 14.93 15.70 -0.98
C THR A 240 16.44 15.92 -0.97
N CYS A 241 17.22 15.10 -1.68
CA CYS A 241 18.69 15.23 -1.71
C CYS A 241 19.16 16.57 -2.32
N SER A 242 18.35 17.16 -3.20
CA SER A 242 18.67 18.49 -3.75
C SER A 242 18.31 19.64 -2.81
N ALA A 243 17.34 19.45 -1.91
CA ALA A 243 16.79 20.51 -1.05
C ALA A 243 17.28 20.41 0.41
N GLN A 244 17.63 19.24 0.90
CA GLN A 244 17.93 18.97 2.30
C GLN A 244 19.39 18.58 2.53
N PRO A 245 19.97 18.92 3.69
CA PRO A 245 21.24 18.36 4.13
C PRO A 245 21.08 16.86 4.46
N TYR A 246 22.20 16.14 4.50
CA TYR A 246 22.24 14.70 4.77
C TYR A 246 21.43 14.27 6.00
N LEU A 247 21.43 15.06 7.06
CA LEU A 247 20.72 14.72 8.31
C LEU A 247 19.19 14.75 8.18
N ASN A 248 18.67 15.46 7.17
CA ASN A 248 17.24 15.57 6.91
C ASN A 248 16.81 14.82 5.63
N LYS A 249 17.63 13.89 5.14
CA LYS A 249 17.32 13.18 3.89
C LYS A 249 16.16 12.19 4.01
N GLU A 250 16.00 11.58 5.16
CA GLU A 250 15.00 10.53 5.38
C GLU A 250 13.66 11.14 5.82
N MET A 251 12.62 10.82 5.07
CA MET A 251 11.24 11.14 5.42
C MET A 251 10.78 10.24 6.58
N SER A 252 9.87 10.72 7.44
CA SER A 252 9.26 9.87 8.46
C SER A 252 8.63 8.62 7.84
N LEU A 253 8.77 7.47 8.51
CA LEU A 253 8.15 6.21 8.09
C LEU A 253 6.63 6.34 7.89
N TYR A 254 5.96 7.24 8.60
CA TYR A 254 4.54 7.52 8.41
C TYR A 254 4.22 8.02 7.00
N MET A 255 5.15 8.76 6.37
CA MET A 255 4.96 9.40 5.07
C MET A 255 5.66 8.69 3.91
N VAL A 256 6.56 7.75 4.20
CA VAL A 256 7.48 7.17 3.20
C VAL A 256 6.77 6.57 1.98
N GLU A 257 5.57 6.03 2.16
CA GLU A 257 4.77 5.44 1.06
C GLU A 257 3.85 6.46 0.35
N SER A 258 3.82 7.72 0.77
CA SER A 258 2.99 8.72 0.08
C SER A 258 3.49 9.04 -1.35
N PRO A 259 4.80 9.18 -1.62
CA PRO A 259 5.31 9.42 -2.96
C PRO A 259 5.04 8.26 -3.93
N SER A 260 5.31 7.05 -3.49
CA SER A 260 5.16 5.82 -4.28
C SER A 260 3.70 5.56 -4.64
N THR A 261 2.81 5.60 -3.65
CA THR A 261 1.38 5.35 -3.85
C THR A 261 0.68 6.47 -4.61
N THR A 262 1.14 7.72 -4.53
CA THR A 262 0.65 8.81 -5.38
C THR A 262 0.93 8.51 -6.86
N ASN A 263 2.15 8.11 -7.20
CA ASN A 263 2.50 7.75 -8.57
C ASN A 263 1.68 6.55 -9.06
N GLU A 264 1.55 5.52 -8.23
CA GLU A 264 0.76 4.33 -8.53
C GLU A 264 -0.69 4.69 -8.87
N LEU A 265 -1.35 5.47 -8.02
CA LEU A 265 -2.73 5.90 -8.24
C LEU A 265 -2.90 6.81 -9.47
N ILE A 266 -1.94 7.68 -9.76
CA ILE A 266 -1.96 8.48 -11.00
C ILE A 266 -1.88 7.55 -12.22
N MET A 267 -1.00 6.56 -12.19
CA MET A 267 -0.86 5.59 -13.29
C MET A 267 -2.12 4.74 -13.47
N GLU A 268 -2.70 4.23 -12.40
CA GLU A 268 -3.94 3.44 -12.46
C GLU A 268 -5.10 4.28 -13.02
N ASN A 269 -5.24 5.53 -12.60
CA ASN A 269 -6.24 6.45 -13.17
C ASN A 269 -5.95 6.81 -14.64
N TYR A 270 -4.68 6.93 -15.03
CA TYR A 270 -4.31 7.08 -16.44
C TYR A 270 -4.73 5.85 -17.26
N LEU A 271 -4.53 4.65 -16.75
CA LEU A 271 -5.00 3.41 -17.38
C LEU A 271 -6.53 3.35 -17.47
N LEU A 272 -7.27 3.81 -16.43
CA LEU A 272 -8.73 3.93 -16.48
C LEU A 272 -9.21 4.88 -17.58
N GLN A 273 -8.53 6.01 -17.77
CA GLN A 273 -8.82 6.94 -18.86
C GLN A 273 -8.54 6.30 -20.23
N LYS A 274 -7.46 5.54 -20.37
CA LYS A 274 -7.12 4.81 -21.60
C LYS A 274 -8.12 3.70 -21.93
N ALA A 275 -8.63 2.99 -20.92
CA ALA A 275 -9.65 1.96 -21.08
C ALA A 275 -10.96 2.52 -21.62
N GLY A 276 -11.29 3.80 -21.35
CA GLY A 276 -12.49 4.47 -21.87
C GLY A 276 -13.76 3.66 -21.59
N ASP A 277 -14.52 3.33 -22.66
CA ASP A 277 -15.75 2.55 -22.60
C ASP A 277 -15.53 1.01 -22.63
N ASN A 278 -14.28 0.55 -22.66
CA ASN A 278 -13.97 -0.89 -22.62
C ASN A 278 -14.21 -1.44 -21.20
N LYS A 279 -15.41 -1.97 -20.98
CA LYS A 279 -15.84 -2.47 -19.66
C LYS A 279 -14.92 -3.54 -19.06
N ARG A 280 -14.34 -4.42 -19.89
CA ARG A 280 -13.46 -5.49 -19.39
C ARG A 280 -12.12 -4.94 -18.90
N GLU A 281 -11.53 -4.07 -19.69
CA GLU A 281 -10.25 -3.41 -19.35
C GLU A 281 -10.44 -2.50 -18.13
N ARG A 282 -11.52 -1.71 -18.10
CA ARG A 282 -11.88 -0.88 -16.96
C ARG A 282 -12.06 -1.70 -15.68
N ARG A 283 -12.81 -2.82 -15.75
CA ARG A 283 -12.96 -3.75 -14.62
C ARG A 283 -11.61 -4.30 -14.15
N TRP A 284 -10.72 -4.64 -15.08
CA TRP A 284 -9.39 -5.14 -14.76
C TRP A 284 -8.56 -4.08 -14.01
N VAL A 285 -8.49 -2.84 -14.51
CA VAL A 285 -7.74 -1.76 -13.84
C VAL A 285 -8.28 -1.51 -12.43
N LEU A 286 -9.60 -1.37 -12.26
CA LEU A 286 -10.22 -1.20 -10.93
C LEU A 286 -9.93 -2.38 -10.00
N SER A 287 -9.89 -3.60 -10.54
CA SER A 287 -9.52 -4.79 -9.78
C SER A 287 -8.06 -4.76 -9.33
N GLN A 288 -7.13 -4.27 -10.16
CA GLN A 288 -5.73 -4.09 -9.77
C GLN A 288 -5.60 -3.00 -8.69
N MET A 289 -6.21 -1.83 -8.87
CA MET A 289 -6.27 -0.78 -7.85
C MET A 289 -6.73 -1.32 -6.50
N LEU A 290 -7.82 -2.09 -6.51
CA LEU A 290 -8.36 -2.62 -5.27
C LEU A 290 -7.47 -3.73 -4.69
N SER A 291 -7.08 -4.74 -5.48
CA SER A 291 -6.43 -5.95 -4.96
C SER A 291 -4.93 -5.75 -4.69
N LYS A 292 -4.24 -4.92 -5.43
CA LYS A 292 -2.79 -4.67 -5.28
C LYS A 292 -2.54 -3.47 -4.38
N THR A 293 -3.11 -2.31 -4.70
CA THR A 293 -2.84 -1.08 -3.96
C THR A 293 -3.61 -1.02 -2.65
N TYR A 294 -4.96 -0.99 -2.68
CA TYR A 294 -5.74 -0.77 -1.46
C TYR A 294 -5.81 -2.00 -0.54
N TYR A 295 -6.01 -3.20 -1.08
CA TYR A 295 -6.07 -4.41 -0.26
C TYR A 295 -4.76 -4.65 0.49
N HIS A 296 -3.62 -4.47 -0.19
CA HIS A 296 -2.31 -4.63 0.43
C HIS A 296 -2.13 -3.67 1.61
N ASN A 297 -2.33 -2.38 1.39
CA ASN A 297 -2.04 -1.33 2.35
C ASN A 297 -3.13 -1.15 3.42
N PHE A 298 -4.42 -1.19 3.04
CA PHE A 298 -5.57 -0.91 3.91
C PHE A 298 -6.23 -2.15 4.51
N VAL A 299 -5.93 -3.36 4.01
CA VAL A 299 -6.46 -4.59 4.60
C VAL A 299 -5.33 -5.43 5.17
N THR A 300 -4.38 -5.91 4.34
CA THR A 300 -3.33 -6.80 4.82
C THR A 300 -2.53 -6.17 5.96
N HIS A 301 -1.86 -5.05 5.70
CA HIS A 301 -1.01 -4.39 6.69
C HIS A 301 -1.78 -3.73 7.82
N LEU A 302 -3.03 -3.32 7.58
CA LEU A 302 -3.84 -2.77 8.66
C LEU A 302 -4.30 -3.84 9.66
N LEU A 303 -4.70 -5.02 9.20
CA LEU A 303 -5.05 -6.14 10.08
C LEU A 303 -3.83 -6.59 10.89
N GLU A 304 -2.63 -6.54 10.30
CA GLU A 304 -1.36 -6.72 11.01
C GLU A 304 -1.16 -5.66 12.10
N ALA A 305 -1.40 -4.39 11.79
CA ALA A 305 -1.30 -3.30 12.74
C ALA A 305 -2.32 -3.42 13.88
N ALA A 306 -3.57 -3.80 13.56
CA ALA A 306 -4.60 -4.04 14.56
C ALA A 306 -4.23 -5.21 15.48
N TYR A 307 -3.69 -6.29 14.93
CA TYR A 307 -3.15 -7.42 15.70
C TYR A 307 -1.98 -6.98 16.59
N GLN A 308 -0.98 -6.30 16.02
CA GLN A 308 0.22 -5.85 16.73
C GLN A 308 -0.14 -4.90 17.89
N ARG A 309 -1.14 -4.04 17.71
CA ARG A 309 -1.65 -3.17 18.77
C ARG A 309 -2.14 -3.96 19.99
N GLU A 310 -2.86 -5.05 19.79
CA GLU A 310 -3.32 -5.88 20.91
C GLU A 310 -2.15 -6.60 21.61
N VAL A 311 -1.17 -7.10 20.85
CA VAL A 311 0.05 -7.70 21.41
C VAL A 311 0.80 -6.69 22.32
N TYR A 312 1.05 -5.48 21.83
CA TYR A 312 1.73 -4.46 22.63
C TYR A 312 0.90 -3.98 23.83
N ARG A 313 -0.43 -4.01 23.76
CA ARG A 313 -1.28 -3.74 24.93
C ARG A 313 -1.09 -4.76 26.05
N ILE A 314 -0.88 -6.03 25.70
CA ILE A 314 -0.58 -7.09 26.68
C ILE A 314 0.80 -6.84 27.31
N VAL A 315 1.80 -6.60 26.47
CA VAL A 315 3.19 -6.39 26.90
C VAL A 315 3.35 -5.13 27.77
N ASP A 316 2.66 -4.04 27.43
CA ASP A 316 2.68 -2.80 28.24
C ASP A 316 2.11 -2.99 29.65
N ARG A 317 1.18 -3.93 29.83
CA ARG A 317 0.64 -4.31 31.14
C ARG A 317 1.52 -5.32 31.91
N GLY A 318 2.69 -5.65 31.35
CA GLY A 318 3.63 -6.61 31.94
C GLY A 318 3.31 -8.08 31.61
N GLY A 319 2.43 -8.32 30.63
CA GLY A 319 2.13 -9.67 30.11
C GLY A 319 3.19 -10.18 29.12
N SER A 320 3.05 -11.41 28.73
CA SER A 320 3.80 -12.09 27.65
C SER A 320 2.82 -12.82 26.75
N VAL A 321 3.23 -13.16 25.55
CA VAL A 321 2.38 -13.84 24.58
C VAL A 321 3.00 -15.16 24.14
N ASP A 322 2.14 -16.17 23.93
CA ASP A 322 2.51 -17.45 23.36
C ASP A 322 1.82 -17.71 21.99
N ALA A 323 2.07 -18.86 21.40
CA ALA A 323 1.56 -19.20 20.07
C ALA A 323 0.02 -19.27 20.00
N ASP A 324 -0.62 -19.76 21.06
CA ASP A 324 -2.08 -19.92 21.09
C ASP A 324 -2.75 -18.54 21.31
N GLU A 325 -2.18 -17.70 22.17
CA GLU A 325 -2.64 -16.33 22.41
C GLU A 325 -2.46 -15.46 21.16
N LEU A 326 -1.31 -15.52 20.49
CA LEU A 326 -1.05 -14.82 19.23
C LEU A 326 -2.05 -15.21 18.15
N SER A 327 -2.32 -16.51 17.99
CA SER A 327 -3.31 -17.02 17.03
C SER A 327 -4.74 -16.62 17.39
N GLY A 328 -5.07 -16.56 18.68
CA GLY A 328 -6.35 -16.08 19.19
C GLY A 328 -6.59 -14.61 18.87
N ILE A 329 -5.60 -13.75 19.16
CA ILE A 329 -5.65 -12.31 18.83
C ILE A 329 -5.86 -12.10 17.32
N TYR A 330 -5.10 -12.85 16.48
CA TYR A 330 -5.22 -12.71 15.03
C TYR A 330 -6.60 -13.15 14.53
N ARG A 331 -7.14 -14.25 15.08
CA ARG A 331 -8.51 -14.71 14.80
C ARG A 331 -9.55 -13.63 15.12
N ASP A 332 -9.44 -12.98 16.28
CA ASP A 332 -10.38 -11.95 16.72
C ASP A 332 -10.35 -10.74 15.78
N VAL A 333 -9.15 -10.32 15.34
CA VAL A 333 -8.99 -9.24 14.37
C VAL A 333 -9.64 -9.60 13.03
N LEU A 334 -9.35 -10.79 12.49
CA LEU A 334 -9.96 -11.25 11.24
C LEU A 334 -11.48 -11.33 11.34
N THR A 335 -11.99 -11.91 12.41
CA THR A 335 -13.44 -12.09 12.62
C THR A 335 -14.16 -10.74 12.74
N ARG A 336 -13.57 -9.79 13.44
CA ARG A 336 -14.13 -8.41 13.55
C ARG A 336 -14.19 -7.71 12.21
N PHE A 337 -13.17 -7.86 11.36
CA PHE A 337 -13.12 -7.18 10.06
C PHE A 337 -14.03 -7.86 9.02
N TRP A 338 -13.96 -9.19 8.91
CA TRP A 338 -14.66 -9.93 7.86
C TRP A 338 -16.11 -10.30 8.21
N GLY A 339 -16.49 -10.28 9.47
CA GLY A 339 -17.85 -10.59 9.94
C GLY A 339 -18.34 -11.95 9.42
N ASP A 340 -19.55 -11.98 8.93
CA ASP A 340 -20.20 -13.14 8.33
C ASP A 340 -19.90 -13.33 6.82
N ALA A 341 -19.20 -12.38 6.21
CA ALA A 341 -18.90 -12.43 4.79
C ALA A 341 -17.81 -13.46 4.43
N VAL A 342 -16.95 -13.81 5.40
CA VAL A 342 -15.81 -14.70 5.18
C VAL A 342 -15.67 -15.67 6.36
N GLU A 343 -15.67 -16.96 6.09
CA GLU A 343 -15.33 -18.00 7.06
C GLU A 343 -13.82 -18.00 7.34
N ILE A 344 -13.42 -17.73 8.57
CA ILE A 344 -12.00 -17.70 8.94
C ILE A 344 -11.52 -19.14 9.20
N LYS A 345 -10.68 -19.64 8.30
CA LYS A 345 -10.03 -20.95 8.44
C LYS A 345 -8.93 -20.90 9.52
N ASP A 346 -8.72 -22.02 10.21
CA ASP A 346 -7.74 -22.11 11.29
C ASP A 346 -6.32 -21.76 10.83
N GLY A 347 -5.93 -22.19 9.64
CA GLY A 347 -4.63 -21.85 9.06
C GLY A 347 -4.40 -20.35 8.96
N SER A 348 -5.40 -19.57 8.55
CA SER A 348 -5.26 -18.11 8.41
C SER A 348 -4.95 -17.38 9.71
N THR A 349 -5.24 -18.01 10.86
CA THR A 349 -4.87 -17.43 12.18
C THR A 349 -3.37 -17.46 12.45
N LEU A 350 -2.61 -18.20 11.64
CA LEU A 350 -1.14 -18.27 11.70
C LEU A 350 -0.46 -17.22 10.79
N THR A 351 -1.20 -16.31 10.17
CA THR A 351 -0.62 -15.27 9.30
C THR A 351 0.38 -14.39 10.05
N TRP A 352 0.26 -14.26 11.37
CA TRP A 352 1.26 -13.57 12.19
C TRP A 352 2.67 -14.17 12.08
N MET A 353 2.82 -15.41 11.64
CA MET A 353 4.11 -16.06 11.39
C MET A 353 4.74 -15.69 10.04
N ARG A 354 4.01 -15.00 9.18
CA ARG A 354 4.42 -14.76 7.79
C ARG A 354 5.20 -13.46 7.60
N GLN A 355 5.01 -12.47 8.47
CA GLN A 355 5.44 -11.10 8.23
C GLN A 355 6.67 -10.71 9.04
N PRO A 356 7.77 -10.29 8.39
CA PRO A 356 8.94 -9.74 9.08
C PRO A 356 8.66 -8.37 9.70
N HIS A 357 7.62 -7.66 9.27
CA HIS A 357 7.23 -6.33 9.75
C HIS A 357 7.03 -6.27 11.27
N TYR A 358 6.61 -7.37 11.89
CA TYR A 358 6.43 -7.45 13.35
C TYR A 358 7.72 -7.28 14.16
N TYR A 359 8.87 -7.46 13.51
CA TYR A 359 10.19 -7.25 14.12
C TYR A 359 10.71 -5.83 13.96
N ASN A 360 9.93 -4.93 13.33
CA ASN A 360 10.28 -3.55 13.04
C ASN A 360 9.33 -2.54 13.72
N GLY A 361 9.07 -2.72 15.01
CA GLY A 361 8.21 -1.85 15.78
C GLY A 361 6.79 -1.75 15.22
N LEU A 362 6.21 -0.56 15.27
CA LEU A 362 4.88 -0.26 14.73
C LEU A 362 4.97 0.15 13.26
N TYR A 363 5.42 -0.76 12.39
CA TYR A 363 5.64 -0.45 10.98
C TYR A 363 4.38 -0.62 10.12
N SER A 364 3.61 -1.72 10.31
CA SER A 364 2.55 -2.12 9.37
C SER A 364 1.45 -1.07 9.14
N TYR A 365 1.14 -0.19 10.10
CA TYR A 365 0.11 0.84 9.90
C TYR A 365 0.55 1.97 8.96
N THR A 366 1.88 2.16 8.78
CA THR A 366 2.43 3.25 7.96
C THR A 366 2.06 3.12 6.49
N TYR A 367 1.83 1.90 6.01
CA TYR A 367 1.35 1.65 4.65
C TYR A 367 -0.01 2.33 4.38
N SER A 368 -0.98 2.14 5.27
CA SER A 368 -2.29 2.81 5.14
C SER A 368 -2.20 4.31 5.38
N ALA A 369 -1.27 4.76 6.21
CA ALA A 369 -1.02 6.17 6.45
C ALA A 369 -0.49 6.88 5.19
N GLY A 370 0.57 6.36 4.59
CA GLY A 370 1.15 6.87 3.36
C GLY A 370 0.15 6.87 2.20
N LEU A 371 -0.58 5.77 2.01
CA LEU A 371 -1.61 5.67 0.98
C LEU A 371 -2.80 6.60 1.21
N THR A 372 -3.14 6.95 2.46
CA THR A 372 -4.16 7.96 2.74
C THR A 372 -3.75 9.32 2.15
N VAL A 373 -2.53 9.77 2.43
CA VAL A 373 -1.99 11.03 1.87
C VAL A 373 -1.84 10.92 0.36
N GLY A 374 -1.32 9.79 -0.14
CA GLY A 374 -1.19 9.51 -1.57
C GLY A 374 -2.52 9.58 -2.32
N THR A 375 -3.59 8.99 -1.77
CA THR A 375 -4.93 9.05 -2.36
C THR A 375 -5.45 10.47 -2.42
N GLN A 376 -5.36 11.24 -1.33
CA GLN A 376 -5.79 12.63 -1.29
C GLN A 376 -5.04 13.48 -2.34
N MET A 377 -3.75 13.23 -2.48
CA MET A 377 -2.91 13.95 -3.43
C MET A 377 -3.24 13.59 -4.88
N ALA A 378 -3.36 12.30 -5.21
CA ALA A 378 -3.73 11.84 -6.54
C ALA A 378 -5.10 12.40 -6.98
N LEU A 379 -6.11 12.36 -6.10
CA LEU A 379 -7.45 12.91 -6.37
C LEU A 379 -7.40 14.42 -6.67
N ARG A 380 -6.61 15.18 -5.92
CA ARG A 380 -6.44 16.63 -6.15
C ARG A 380 -5.75 16.94 -7.47
N LEU A 381 -4.70 16.19 -7.82
CA LEU A 381 -4.01 16.35 -9.10
C LEU A 381 -4.96 16.06 -10.27
N MET A 382 -5.74 14.98 -10.20
CA MET A 382 -6.69 14.63 -11.25
C MET A 382 -7.81 15.68 -11.39
N ALA A 383 -8.41 16.13 -10.30
CA ALA A 383 -9.45 17.15 -10.31
C ALA A 383 -8.93 18.48 -10.92
N SER A 384 -7.71 18.87 -10.61
CA SER A 384 -7.09 20.09 -11.17
C SER A 384 -6.84 19.98 -12.69
N SER A 385 -6.59 18.78 -13.19
CA SER A 385 -6.36 18.50 -14.62
C SER A 385 -7.66 18.56 -15.45
N GLU A 386 -8.77 18.04 -14.91
CA GLU A 386 -10.08 18.10 -15.58
C GLU A 386 -10.60 19.52 -15.79
N VAL A 387 -10.34 20.41 -14.82
CA VAL A 387 -10.72 21.82 -14.92
C VAL A 387 -9.90 22.56 -15.93
N ALA A 388 -8.59 22.30 -16.03
CA ALA A 388 -7.73 22.87 -17.06
C ALA A 388 -8.22 22.44 -18.46
N GLY A 389 -8.53 21.17 -18.68
CA GLY A 389 -9.04 20.67 -19.95
C GLY A 389 -10.40 21.26 -20.34
N LYS A 390 -11.29 21.54 -19.38
CA LYS A 390 -12.58 22.22 -19.66
C LYS A 390 -12.39 23.71 -19.96
N ALA A 391 -11.44 24.40 -19.33
CA ALA A 391 -11.11 25.79 -19.59
C ALA A 391 -10.51 25.98 -20.99
N ASP A 392 -9.60 25.10 -21.41
CA ASP A 392 -9.01 25.12 -22.75
C ASP A 392 -10.05 24.80 -23.84
N ALA A 393 -10.96 23.86 -23.60
CA ALA A 393 -12.07 23.56 -24.51
C ALA A 393 -13.10 24.71 -24.61
N ALA A 394 -13.28 25.48 -23.55
CA ALA A 394 -14.14 26.67 -23.53
C ALA A 394 -13.49 27.86 -24.23
N SER A 395 -12.18 28.05 -24.05
CA SER A 395 -11.41 29.16 -24.71
C SER A 395 -11.24 28.89 -26.20
N GLY A 396 -11.11 27.64 -26.63
CA GLY A 396 -11.05 27.28 -28.07
C GLY A 396 -12.36 27.52 -28.84
N LYS A 397 -13.51 27.69 -28.18
CA LYS A 397 -14.80 28.05 -28.79
C LYS A 397 -15.08 29.56 -28.82
N ALA A 398 -14.27 30.37 -28.14
CA ALA A 398 -14.50 31.84 -28.00
C ALA A 398 -13.67 32.70 -28.96
N CYS A 399 -12.96 32.13 -29.93
CA CYS A 399 -12.25 32.88 -30.97
C CYS A 399 -13.17 33.20 -32.17
N GLY A 400 -14.23 33.96 -31.93
CA GLY A 400 -15.17 34.50 -32.94
C GLY A 400 -15.79 35.77 -32.39
N SER A 401 -15.11 36.89 -32.65
CA SER A 401 -15.56 38.28 -32.64
C SER A 401 -16.74 38.70 -31.72
N LYS A 402 -16.46 39.59 -30.73
CA LYS A 402 -17.10 40.90 -30.61
C LYS A 402 -16.46 41.75 -29.50
N GLN A 403 -16.17 42.99 -29.86
CA GLN A 403 -15.72 44.04 -28.97
C GLN A 403 -16.87 44.61 -28.11
N ASN A 404 -16.47 45.13 -26.92
CA ASN A 404 -17.11 46.15 -26.08
C ASN A 404 -18.40 45.79 -25.34
N GLU A 405 -18.33 45.77 -24.01
CA GLU A 405 -18.92 46.84 -23.18
C GLU A 405 -18.51 46.65 -21.70
N VAL A 406 -18.17 47.79 -21.09
CA VAL A 406 -17.83 47.95 -19.67
C VAL A 406 -19.12 48.00 -18.85
N GLY A 407 -19.24 47.14 -17.83
CA GLY A 407 -20.31 47.21 -16.85
C GLY A 407 -19.79 46.73 -15.48
N GLN A 408 -19.79 47.68 -14.53
CA GLN A 408 -19.43 47.49 -13.11
C GLN A 408 -20.53 46.76 -12.31
N ASN A 409 -20.03 46.11 -11.26
CA ASN A 409 -20.70 45.74 -10.01
C ASN A 409 -21.75 44.61 -10.01
N ASP A 410 -21.45 43.49 -9.34
CA ASP A 410 -21.99 43.25 -7.99
C ASP A 410 -21.23 42.10 -7.30
N ARG A 411 -20.78 42.36 -6.07
CA ARG A 411 -20.25 41.35 -5.16
C ARG A 411 -21.40 40.82 -4.36
N SER A 412 -21.84 39.60 -4.63
CA SER A 412 -22.55 38.77 -3.66
C SER A 412 -21.69 37.53 -3.40
N ALA A 413 -21.24 37.41 -2.15
CA ALA A 413 -20.50 36.30 -1.66
C ALA A 413 -21.40 35.04 -1.65
N ASP A 414 -21.06 34.08 -2.46
CA ASP A 414 -21.60 32.73 -2.37
C ASP A 414 -20.51 31.83 -1.76
N GLU A 415 -20.65 31.56 -0.46
CA GLU A 415 -19.73 30.79 0.37
C GLU A 415 -19.88 29.27 0.13
N ASN A 416 -19.76 28.78 -1.10
CA ASN A 416 -19.71 27.34 -1.37
C ASN A 416 -18.90 26.98 -2.61
N HIS A 417 -17.86 27.75 -2.95
CA HIS A 417 -16.84 27.29 -3.88
C HIS A 417 -15.61 26.83 -3.07
N VAL A 418 -15.47 25.51 -2.89
CA VAL A 418 -14.16 24.91 -2.71
C VAL A 418 -13.35 25.32 -3.96
N GLY A 419 -12.54 26.36 -3.83
CA GLY A 419 -11.75 26.91 -4.94
C GLY A 419 -10.91 25.80 -5.52
N VAL A 420 -11.16 25.44 -6.78
CA VAL A 420 -10.32 24.52 -7.54
C VAL A 420 -8.96 25.20 -7.66
N SER A 421 -8.01 24.68 -6.87
CA SER A 421 -6.61 25.13 -6.95
C SER A 421 -6.12 24.93 -8.37
N ASP A 422 -5.49 25.96 -8.95
CA ASP A 422 -4.77 25.83 -10.20
C ASP A 422 -3.79 24.62 -10.12
N ARG A 423 -3.72 23.83 -11.18
CA ARG A 423 -2.84 22.65 -11.28
C ARG A 423 -1.41 22.95 -10.86
N GLN A 424 -0.87 24.13 -11.25
CA GLN A 424 0.48 24.52 -10.88
C GLN A 424 0.65 24.66 -9.37
N THR A 425 -0.36 25.18 -8.67
CA THR A 425 -0.37 25.27 -7.21
C THR A 425 -0.34 23.90 -6.55
N VAL A 426 -1.12 22.95 -7.05
CA VAL A 426 -1.16 21.56 -6.52
C VAL A 426 0.17 20.86 -6.75
N VAL A 427 0.74 20.95 -7.94
CA VAL A 427 2.06 20.38 -8.28
C VAL A 427 3.18 21.03 -7.44
N HIS A 428 3.13 22.36 -7.22
CA HIS A 428 4.10 23.04 -6.38
C HIS A 428 4.03 22.57 -4.92
N ALA A 429 2.83 22.44 -4.37
CA ALA A 429 2.62 21.90 -3.03
C ALA A 429 3.17 20.47 -2.88
N TRP A 430 2.92 19.62 -3.90
CA TRP A 430 3.47 18.27 -3.93
C TRP A 430 4.98 18.23 -3.98
N ARG A 431 5.60 19.08 -4.79
CA ARG A 431 7.06 19.21 -4.82
C ARG A 431 7.64 19.67 -3.48
N SER A 432 6.98 20.60 -2.81
CA SER A 432 7.39 21.03 -1.46
C SER A 432 7.32 19.88 -0.48
N PHE A 433 6.27 19.05 -0.54
CA PHE A 433 6.14 17.81 0.24
C PHE A 433 7.30 16.85 -0.02
N LEU A 434 7.59 16.53 -1.30
CA LEU A 434 8.68 15.63 -1.69
C LEU A 434 10.06 16.15 -1.31
N SER A 435 10.23 17.47 -1.28
CA SER A 435 11.51 18.13 -0.95
C SER A 435 11.76 18.27 0.55
N ALA A 436 10.75 18.04 1.39
CA ALA A 436 10.85 18.27 2.83
C ALA A 436 11.75 17.27 3.55
N GLY A 437 11.80 16.01 3.07
CA GLY A 437 12.54 14.93 3.75
C GLY A 437 12.14 14.85 5.23
N GLY A 438 13.10 14.74 6.12
CA GLY A 438 12.93 14.76 7.57
C GLY A 438 13.04 16.14 8.22
N SER A 439 12.83 17.23 7.47
CA SER A 439 12.86 18.60 8.04
C SER A 439 11.55 19.00 8.72
N LEU A 440 10.50 18.25 8.53
CA LEU A 440 9.17 18.47 9.09
C LEU A 440 8.63 17.15 9.67
N ASP A 441 7.87 17.26 10.76
CA ASP A 441 7.08 16.13 11.26
C ASP A 441 5.94 15.77 10.27
N PRO A 442 5.33 14.57 10.39
CA PRO A 442 4.28 14.13 9.47
C PRO A 442 3.07 15.05 9.39
N ILE A 443 2.67 15.69 10.48
CA ILE A 443 1.51 16.60 10.51
C ILE A 443 1.80 17.85 9.69
N ALA A 444 2.96 18.47 9.93
CA ALA A 444 3.40 19.65 9.18
C ALA A 444 3.64 19.32 7.70
N GLN A 445 4.19 18.14 7.40
CA GLN A 445 4.44 17.72 6.03
C GLN A 445 3.13 17.47 5.25
N ALA A 446 2.14 16.78 5.85
CA ALA A 446 0.81 16.59 5.25
C ALA A 446 0.09 17.91 5.01
N ALA A 447 0.27 18.90 5.89
CA ALA A 447 -0.30 20.23 5.75
C ALA A 447 0.21 20.98 4.51
N LEU A 448 1.43 20.69 4.02
CA LEU A 448 1.96 21.28 2.76
C LEU A 448 1.05 20.96 1.57
N VAL A 449 0.46 19.77 1.55
CA VAL A 449 -0.47 19.35 0.50
C VAL A 449 -1.94 19.52 0.91
N GLY A 450 -2.20 20.24 2.02
CA GLY A 450 -3.53 20.56 2.52
C GLY A 450 -4.28 19.32 3.06
N VAL A 451 -3.59 18.29 3.50
CA VAL A 451 -4.16 17.10 4.15
C VAL A 451 -4.02 17.24 5.66
N ASP A 452 -5.14 17.34 6.36
CA ASP A 452 -5.15 17.40 7.82
C ASP A 452 -5.27 16.00 8.42
N ILE A 453 -4.13 15.36 8.66
CA ILE A 453 -4.07 14.02 9.26
C ILE A 453 -4.39 14.02 10.77
N THR A 454 -4.61 15.17 11.40
CA THR A 454 -5.06 15.25 12.80
C THR A 454 -6.54 14.92 12.96
N THR A 455 -7.29 14.85 11.86
CA THR A 455 -8.71 14.49 11.80
C THR A 455 -8.93 13.12 11.12
N ASP A 456 -10.13 12.58 11.20
CA ASP A 456 -10.52 11.36 10.50
C ASP A 456 -10.94 11.60 9.03
N LYS A 457 -11.08 12.87 8.63
CA LYS A 457 -11.58 13.26 7.31
C LYS A 457 -10.80 12.65 6.14
N PRO A 458 -9.45 12.74 6.06
CA PRO A 458 -8.70 12.15 4.95
C PRO A 458 -8.86 10.63 4.84
N LEU A 459 -8.94 9.93 5.99
CA LEU A 459 -9.20 8.50 6.05
C LEU A 459 -10.58 8.15 5.50
N LYS A 460 -11.62 8.85 5.95
CA LYS A 460 -13.00 8.63 5.51
C LYS A 460 -13.19 8.92 4.03
N GLU A 461 -12.58 9.96 3.51
CA GLU A 461 -12.58 10.29 2.08
C GLU A 461 -11.88 9.21 1.25
N THR A 462 -10.74 8.69 1.73
CA THR A 462 -10.03 7.58 1.09
C THR A 462 -10.89 6.31 1.11
N ILE A 463 -11.51 5.98 2.24
CA ILE A 463 -12.41 4.83 2.36
C ILE A 463 -13.64 4.97 1.44
N ALA A 464 -14.20 6.18 1.32
CA ALA A 464 -15.29 6.44 0.39
C ALA A 464 -14.86 6.24 -1.08
N TYR A 465 -13.63 6.63 -1.43
CA TYR A 465 -13.07 6.36 -2.75
C TYR A 465 -12.90 4.86 -3.01
N ILE A 466 -12.38 4.10 -2.05
CA ILE A 466 -12.33 2.63 -2.14
C ILE A 466 -13.73 2.05 -2.32
N GLY A 467 -14.72 2.59 -1.60
CA GLY A 467 -16.12 2.21 -1.75
C GLY A 467 -16.65 2.40 -3.16
N SER A 468 -16.33 3.54 -3.81
CA SER A 468 -16.73 3.81 -5.19
C SER A 468 -16.11 2.82 -6.20
N ILE A 469 -14.85 2.41 -5.97
CA ILE A 469 -14.19 1.36 -6.79
C ILE A 469 -14.95 0.03 -6.65
N VAL A 470 -15.28 -0.38 -5.43
CA VAL A 470 -16.03 -1.62 -5.19
C VAL A 470 -17.42 -1.55 -5.79
N ASP A 471 -18.10 -0.41 -5.71
CA ASP A 471 -19.43 -0.21 -6.31
C ASP A 471 -19.39 -0.35 -7.82
N GLU A 472 -18.43 0.28 -8.48
CA GLU A 472 -18.23 0.17 -9.93
C GLU A 472 -17.84 -1.26 -10.35
N LEU A 473 -16.99 -1.95 -9.58
CA LEU A 473 -16.66 -3.37 -9.82
C LEU A 473 -17.89 -4.26 -9.77
N VAL A 474 -18.83 -4.00 -8.85
CA VAL A 474 -20.11 -4.72 -8.76
C VAL A 474 -20.99 -4.46 -9.99
N GLU A 475 -21.02 -3.23 -10.50
CA GLU A 475 -21.78 -2.88 -11.71
C GLU A 475 -21.21 -3.48 -13.00
N LEU A 476 -19.88 -3.64 -13.06
CA LEU A 476 -19.17 -4.19 -14.22
C LEU A 476 -19.09 -5.74 -14.22
N SER A 477 -19.51 -6.39 -13.16
CA SER A 477 -19.44 -7.85 -12.97
C SER A 477 -20.81 -8.49 -13.01
#